data_b3a69926494f592e7598c3618d1b387a
#
_entry.id   b3a69926494f592e7598c3618d1b387a
#
_cell.length_a   1.000
_cell.length_b   1.000
_cell.length_c   1.000
_cell.angle_alpha   90.00
_cell.angle_beta   90.00
_cell.angle_gamma   90.00
#
_symmetry.space_group_name_H-M   'P 1'
#
loop_
_entity.id
_entity.type
_entity.pdbx_description
1 polymer ?
#
loop_
_entity_poly.entity_id
_entity_poly.type
_entity_poly.pdbx_seq_one_letter_code
_entity_poly.pdbx_strand_id
1 'polypeptide(L)'
;MKNMMNPEAKWDKKALTYPRYTSSEDTYEAKIIRTLEGADVSFKGKRVLDVGCGSGKFTLRIAKEAASVLGTDISSQMLRILHEDAEKEGADNLRSLKCTFDDFDPKGEKFDIVFASVTPAVRTEEHFRRVTELAGERVVYIGWAGRKESEMLYAIYERCGITPKIFNDVPVLKEWLAKQNIPYKTIPVEETWVRTYDRAKAEALCMEAIEDNASGACIKTVAPLLDTMAGADGRITDRMHVKMEMIIW
;
A
#
# COMPACT_ATOMS: atom_id res chain seq x y z
N MET A 1 -8.90 -2.29 -27.93
CA MET A 1 -8.45 -3.10 -26.79
C MET A 1 -7.41 -2.27 -26.05
N LYS A 2 -7.72 -1.74 -24.84
CA LYS A 2 -6.70 -1.08 -24.00
C LYS A 2 -5.64 -2.12 -23.66
N ASN A 3 -4.39 -1.82 -24.03
CA ASN A 3 -3.23 -2.63 -23.65
C ASN A 3 -3.07 -2.54 -22.14
N MET A 4 -3.75 -3.42 -21.38
CA MET A 4 -3.60 -3.45 -19.92
C MET A 4 -2.16 -3.88 -19.63
N MET A 5 -1.37 -2.95 -19.11
CA MET A 5 0.00 -3.22 -18.71
C MET A 5 -0.01 -4.39 -17.71
N ASN A 6 0.88 -5.36 -17.92
CA ASN A 6 1.08 -6.47 -16.97
C ASN A 6 1.25 -5.89 -15.54
N PRO A 7 0.55 -6.41 -14.52
CA PRO A 7 0.65 -5.94 -13.14
C PRO A 7 2.09 -5.84 -12.63
N GLU A 8 2.96 -6.81 -12.96
CA GLU A 8 4.39 -6.76 -12.62
C GLU A 8 5.06 -5.52 -13.23
N ALA A 9 4.92 -5.30 -14.54
CA ALA A 9 5.53 -4.16 -15.23
C ALA A 9 5.03 -2.81 -14.68
N LYS A 10 3.77 -2.74 -14.23
CA LYS A 10 3.20 -1.56 -13.56
C LYS A 10 3.93 -1.27 -12.25
N TRP A 11 4.16 -2.28 -11.42
CA TRP A 11 4.84 -2.12 -10.13
C TRP A 11 6.34 -1.91 -10.29
N ASP A 12 6.98 -2.57 -11.26
CA ASP A 12 8.39 -2.32 -11.61
C ASP A 12 8.61 -0.86 -12.02
N LYS A 13 7.70 -0.29 -12.83
CA LYS A 13 7.74 1.14 -13.17
C LYS A 13 7.56 2.04 -11.94
N LYS A 14 6.64 1.68 -11.05
CA LYS A 14 6.43 2.44 -9.80
C LYS A 14 7.63 2.38 -8.87
N ALA A 15 8.36 1.29 -8.83
CA ALA A 15 9.54 1.11 -7.99
C ALA A 15 10.61 2.18 -8.24
N LEU A 16 10.72 2.70 -9.46
CA LEU A 16 11.71 3.74 -9.81
C LEU A 16 11.58 5.03 -8.96
N THR A 17 10.40 5.31 -8.45
CA THR A 17 10.10 6.52 -7.64
C THR A 17 9.42 6.16 -6.32
N TYR A 18 9.42 4.88 -5.95
CA TYR A 18 8.77 4.45 -4.72
C TYR A 18 9.61 4.83 -3.50
N PRO A 19 8.99 5.29 -2.41
CA PRO A 19 9.73 5.61 -1.20
C PRO A 19 10.49 4.40 -0.66
N ARG A 20 11.74 4.61 -0.28
CA ARG A 20 12.59 3.59 0.35
C ARG A 20 12.35 3.54 1.85
N TYR A 21 12.81 2.48 2.46
CA TYR A 21 12.85 2.35 3.91
C TYR A 21 13.73 3.46 4.54
N THR A 22 13.35 3.89 5.72
CA THR A 22 14.15 4.72 6.61
C THR A 22 13.91 4.29 8.06
N SER A 23 14.94 4.31 8.87
CA SER A 23 14.90 3.96 10.29
C SER A 23 14.24 5.04 11.17
N SER A 24 13.89 6.21 10.60
CA SER A 24 13.24 7.30 11.35
C SER A 24 11.94 6.85 12.01
N GLU A 25 11.75 7.25 13.25
CA GLU A 25 10.55 6.95 14.03
C GLU A 25 9.35 7.87 13.71
N ASP A 26 9.57 8.93 12.93
CA ASP A 26 8.50 9.86 12.52
C ASP A 26 7.76 9.40 11.25
N THR A 27 8.06 8.21 10.73
CA THR A 27 7.41 7.68 9.53
C THR A 27 6.01 7.15 9.83
N TYR A 28 5.18 7.11 8.77
CA TYR A 28 3.88 6.46 8.81
C TYR A 28 4.00 5.00 9.30
N GLU A 29 4.95 4.24 8.78
CA GLU A 29 5.15 2.84 9.12
C GLU A 29 5.53 2.65 10.59
N ALA A 30 6.35 3.55 11.15
CA ALA A 30 6.70 3.50 12.57
C ALA A 30 5.48 3.77 13.47
N LYS A 31 4.66 4.75 13.10
CA LYS A 31 3.40 5.04 13.83
C LYS A 31 2.46 3.84 13.82
N ILE A 32 2.32 3.18 12.67
CA ILE A 32 1.48 1.98 12.53
C ILE A 32 1.99 0.85 13.42
N ILE A 33 3.29 0.55 13.42
CA ILE A 33 3.86 -0.51 14.28
C ILE A 33 3.58 -0.20 15.76
N ARG A 34 3.83 1.02 16.23
CA ARG A 34 3.51 1.41 17.62
C ARG A 34 2.01 1.30 17.96
N THR A 35 1.15 1.62 16.99
CA THR A 35 -0.30 1.47 17.17
C THR A 35 -0.70 0.01 17.30
N LEU A 36 -0.09 -0.89 16.52
CA LEU A 36 -0.30 -2.33 16.60
C LEU A 36 0.19 -2.89 17.94
N GLU A 37 1.35 -2.47 18.44
CA GLU A 37 1.86 -2.84 19.77
C GLU A 37 0.89 -2.42 20.88
N GLY A 38 0.36 -1.19 20.81
CA GLY A 38 -0.67 -0.70 21.72
C GLY A 38 -2.01 -1.46 21.64
N ALA A 39 -2.21 -2.22 20.58
CA ALA A 39 -3.37 -3.09 20.34
C ALA A 39 -3.09 -4.58 20.63
N ASP A 40 -2.01 -4.89 21.35
CA ASP A 40 -1.56 -6.24 21.71
C ASP A 40 -1.08 -7.08 20.51
N VAL A 41 -0.57 -6.45 19.47
CA VAL A 41 0.11 -7.13 18.35
C VAL A 41 1.61 -6.90 18.49
N SER A 42 2.35 -7.93 18.85
CA SER A 42 3.80 -7.89 18.94
C SER A 42 4.42 -8.80 17.90
N PHE A 43 5.39 -8.28 17.16
CA PHE A 43 6.18 -9.04 16.20
C PHE A 43 7.40 -9.72 16.84
N LYS A 44 7.68 -9.43 18.10
CA LYS A 44 8.86 -9.93 18.80
C LYS A 44 8.90 -11.46 18.84
N GLY A 45 9.97 -12.00 18.22
CA GLY A 45 10.20 -13.44 18.15
C GLY A 45 9.22 -14.20 17.24
N LYS A 46 8.40 -13.52 16.44
CA LYS A 46 7.39 -14.14 15.55
C LYS A 46 7.95 -14.45 14.18
N ARG A 47 7.39 -15.47 13.54
CA ARG A 47 7.56 -15.74 12.11
C ARG A 47 6.47 -14.99 11.36
N VAL A 48 6.86 -14.08 10.48
CA VAL A 48 5.91 -13.17 9.82
C VAL A 48 5.94 -13.39 8.31
N LEU A 49 4.75 -13.47 7.71
CA LEU A 49 4.56 -13.37 6.27
C LEU A 49 4.05 -11.97 5.93
N ASP A 50 4.80 -11.22 5.11
CA ASP A 50 4.37 -9.90 4.60
C ASP A 50 3.94 -10.04 3.15
N VAL A 51 2.63 -9.99 2.90
CA VAL A 51 2.02 -10.19 1.58
C VAL A 51 1.94 -8.89 0.81
N GLY A 52 2.62 -8.82 -0.33
CA GLY A 52 2.75 -7.59 -1.12
C GLY A 52 3.66 -6.58 -0.44
N CYS A 53 4.82 -7.04 0.02
CA CYS A 53 5.77 -6.30 0.84
C CYS A 53 6.37 -5.05 0.17
N GLY A 54 6.29 -4.94 -1.16
CA GLY A 54 6.83 -3.82 -1.93
C GLY A 54 8.32 -3.61 -1.67
N SER A 55 8.71 -2.35 -1.46
CA SER A 55 10.10 -1.96 -1.15
C SER A 55 10.51 -2.26 0.29
N GLY A 56 9.68 -2.95 1.08
CA GLY A 56 10.06 -3.43 2.41
C GLY A 56 9.92 -2.43 3.55
N LYS A 57 9.17 -1.35 3.39
CA LYS A 57 9.05 -0.29 4.42
C LYS A 57 8.49 -0.80 5.76
N PHE A 58 7.51 -1.71 5.72
CA PHE A 58 7.04 -2.43 6.90
C PHE A 58 7.90 -3.65 7.20
N THR A 59 8.25 -4.43 6.18
CA THR A 59 9.03 -5.67 6.28
C THR A 59 10.30 -5.48 7.12
N LEU A 60 11.07 -4.42 6.82
CA LEU A 60 12.31 -4.11 7.54
C LEU A 60 12.08 -3.65 8.99
N ARG A 61 10.97 -2.94 9.27
CA ARG A 61 10.62 -2.60 10.65
C ARG A 61 10.22 -3.83 11.45
N ILE A 62 9.41 -4.69 10.87
CA ILE A 62 8.99 -5.95 11.46
C ILE A 62 10.21 -6.84 11.71
N ALA A 63 11.16 -6.90 10.77
CA ALA A 63 12.37 -7.71 10.89
C ALA A 63 13.25 -7.33 12.09
N LYS A 64 13.19 -6.09 12.60
CA LYS A 64 13.96 -5.68 13.78
C LYS A 64 13.65 -6.50 15.05
N GLU A 65 12.44 -7.03 15.15
CA GLU A 65 11.98 -7.75 16.33
C GLU A 65 11.55 -9.19 16.04
N ALA A 66 11.17 -9.48 14.80
CA ALA A 66 10.68 -10.79 14.38
C ALA A 66 11.80 -11.85 14.44
N ALA A 67 11.43 -13.10 14.68
CA ALA A 67 12.35 -14.22 14.52
C ALA A 67 12.73 -14.41 13.05
N SER A 68 11.75 -14.27 12.16
CA SER A 68 11.98 -14.28 10.71
C SER A 68 10.85 -13.58 9.97
N VAL A 69 11.18 -12.99 8.81
CA VAL A 69 10.17 -12.40 7.92
C VAL A 69 10.33 -12.98 6.52
N LEU A 70 9.23 -13.41 5.92
CA LEU A 70 9.12 -13.72 4.50
C LEU A 70 8.27 -12.64 3.83
N GLY A 71 8.87 -11.82 2.97
CA GLY A 71 8.16 -10.88 2.13
C GLY A 71 7.81 -11.48 0.79
N THR A 72 6.58 -11.29 0.31
CA THR A 72 6.20 -11.69 -1.06
C THR A 72 5.79 -10.47 -1.87
N ASP A 73 6.22 -10.35 -3.11
CA ASP A 73 5.79 -9.30 -4.04
C ASP A 73 5.91 -9.79 -5.49
N ILE A 74 5.09 -9.23 -6.38
CA ILE A 74 5.13 -9.55 -7.81
C ILE A 74 6.27 -8.82 -8.52
N SER A 75 6.71 -7.67 -8.00
CA SER A 75 7.67 -6.78 -8.64
C SER A 75 9.11 -7.14 -8.29
N SER A 76 9.89 -7.52 -9.29
CA SER A 76 11.32 -7.76 -9.13
C SER A 76 12.08 -6.50 -8.69
N GLN A 77 11.66 -5.33 -9.16
CA GLN A 77 12.30 -4.07 -8.79
C GLN A 77 11.99 -3.64 -7.35
N MET A 78 10.78 -3.90 -6.85
CA MET A 78 10.44 -3.69 -5.44
C MET A 78 11.31 -4.58 -4.53
N LEU A 79 11.40 -5.87 -4.86
CA LEU A 79 12.22 -6.81 -4.08
C LEU A 79 13.71 -6.48 -4.14
N ARG A 80 14.21 -5.96 -5.25
CA ARG A 80 15.59 -5.47 -5.35
C ARG A 80 15.84 -4.34 -4.36
N ILE A 81 14.92 -3.37 -4.26
CA ILE A 81 15.01 -2.27 -3.28
C ILE A 81 14.98 -2.81 -1.85
N LEU A 82 14.08 -3.75 -1.56
CA LEU A 82 13.99 -4.41 -0.26
C LEU A 82 15.33 -5.06 0.13
N HIS A 83 15.97 -5.81 -0.78
CA HIS A 83 17.25 -6.47 -0.52
C HIS A 83 18.37 -5.47 -0.29
N GLU A 84 18.49 -4.43 -1.12
CA GLU A 84 19.48 -3.37 -0.93
C GLU A 84 19.36 -2.67 0.42
N ASP A 85 18.12 -2.43 0.88
CA ASP A 85 17.87 -1.78 2.17
C ASP A 85 18.04 -2.78 3.33
N ALA A 86 17.70 -4.07 3.14
CA ALA A 86 17.96 -5.13 4.14
C ALA A 86 19.45 -5.32 4.40
N GLU A 87 20.28 -5.33 3.35
CA GLU A 87 21.73 -5.41 3.48
C GLU A 87 22.30 -4.22 4.27
N LYS A 88 21.85 -2.99 3.99
CA LYS A 88 22.26 -1.78 4.72
C LYS A 88 21.88 -1.81 6.20
N GLU A 89 20.71 -2.36 6.51
CA GLU A 89 20.19 -2.45 7.88
C GLU A 89 20.67 -3.71 8.62
N GLY A 90 21.39 -4.63 7.96
CA GLY A 90 21.87 -5.88 8.54
C GLY A 90 20.73 -6.84 8.92
N ALA A 91 19.65 -6.87 8.12
CA ALA A 91 18.47 -7.68 8.39
C ALA A 91 18.62 -9.11 7.86
N ASP A 92 19.40 -9.95 8.55
CA ASP A 92 19.73 -11.32 8.14
C ASP A 92 18.57 -12.32 8.29
N ASN A 93 17.52 -11.95 9.04
CA ASN A 93 16.34 -12.76 9.32
C ASN A 93 15.20 -12.55 8.28
N LEU A 94 15.50 -11.84 7.17
CA LEU A 94 14.54 -11.52 6.13
C LEU A 94 14.81 -12.32 4.86
N ARG A 95 13.77 -12.95 4.34
CA ARG A 95 13.76 -13.59 3.02
C ARG A 95 12.67 -12.96 2.16
N SER A 96 12.83 -12.98 0.85
CA SER A 96 11.75 -12.59 -0.05
C SER A 96 11.51 -13.61 -1.16
N LEU A 97 10.28 -13.61 -1.68
CA LEU A 97 9.87 -14.46 -2.79
C LEU A 97 9.10 -13.64 -3.82
N LYS A 98 9.57 -13.69 -5.06
CA LYS A 98 8.85 -13.10 -6.19
C LYS A 98 7.72 -14.02 -6.63
N CYS A 99 6.48 -13.66 -6.32
CA CYS A 99 5.29 -14.38 -6.77
C CYS A 99 4.05 -13.49 -6.68
N THR A 100 2.97 -13.86 -7.36
CA THR A 100 1.63 -13.40 -6.99
C THR A 100 1.19 -14.11 -5.71
N PHE A 101 0.20 -13.57 -5.00
CA PHE A 101 -0.31 -14.27 -3.82
C PHE A 101 -1.11 -15.53 -4.22
N ASP A 102 -1.68 -15.55 -5.43
CA ASP A 102 -2.35 -16.73 -5.98
C ASP A 102 -1.38 -17.90 -6.20
N ASP A 103 -0.15 -17.61 -6.66
CA ASP A 103 0.89 -18.60 -6.93
C ASP A 103 1.77 -18.91 -5.71
N PHE A 104 1.57 -18.22 -4.59
CA PHE A 104 2.38 -18.41 -3.39
C PHE A 104 2.16 -19.82 -2.81
N ASP A 105 3.20 -20.64 -2.74
CA ASP A 105 3.21 -21.92 -2.06
C ASP A 105 4.01 -21.81 -0.75
N PRO A 106 3.37 -21.95 0.42
CA PRO A 106 4.05 -21.89 1.70
C PRO A 106 4.94 -23.12 1.96
N LYS A 107 4.89 -24.17 1.13
CA LYS A 107 5.65 -25.43 1.30
C LYS A 107 5.54 -26.04 2.69
N GLY A 108 4.37 -25.92 3.30
CA GLY A 108 4.09 -26.38 4.66
C GLY A 108 4.56 -25.42 5.77
N GLU A 109 5.18 -24.30 5.46
CA GLU A 109 5.51 -23.29 6.47
C GLU A 109 4.22 -22.67 7.05
N LYS A 110 4.22 -22.41 8.35
CA LYS A 110 3.21 -21.65 9.07
C LYS A 110 3.85 -20.38 9.61
N PHE A 111 3.08 -19.32 9.62
CA PHE A 111 3.50 -18.02 10.14
C PHE A 111 2.69 -17.71 11.39
N ASP A 112 3.33 -17.12 12.38
CA ASP A 112 2.61 -16.70 13.59
C ASP A 112 1.71 -15.52 13.25
N ILE A 113 2.22 -14.58 12.41
CA ILE A 113 1.46 -13.42 11.93
C ILE A 113 1.53 -13.35 10.40
N VAL A 114 0.38 -13.11 9.78
CA VAL A 114 0.31 -12.70 8.38
C VAL A 114 -0.01 -11.21 8.32
N PHE A 115 0.85 -10.44 7.68
CA PHE A 115 0.73 -9.00 7.53
C PHE A 115 0.46 -8.64 6.07
N ALA A 116 -0.46 -7.71 5.82
CA ALA A 116 -0.75 -7.19 4.49
C ALA A 116 -1.15 -5.71 4.60
N SER A 117 -0.40 -4.81 3.98
CA SER A 117 -0.65 -3.37 4.08
C SER A 117 -0.84 -2.72 2.73
N VAL A 118 -2.04 -2.19 2.50
CA VAL A 118 -2.40 -1.38 1.31
C VAL A 118 -1.95 -2.06 0.01
N THR A 119 -2.07 -3.38 -0.03
CA THR A 119 -1.61 -4.20 -1.14
C THR A 119 -2.75 -4.68 -2.01
N PRO A 120 -2.59 -4.66 -3.35
CA PRO A 120 -3.56 -5.30 -4.25
C PRO A 120 -3.50 -6.84 -4.24
N ALA A 121 -2.55 -7.44 -3.55
CA ALA A 121 -2.39 -8.89 -3.50
C ALA A 121 -3.50 -9.60 -2.69
N VAL A 122 -4.15 -8.90 -1.74
CA VAL A 122 -5.20 -9.45 -0.88
C VAL A 122 -6.48 -8.65 -1.06
N ARG A 123 -7.46 -9.18 -1.82
CA ARG A 123 -8.68 -8.43 -2.20
C ARG A 123 -9.96 -9.26 -2.27
N THR A 124 -9.85 -10.58 -2.34
CA THR A 124 -10.98 -11.46 -2.56
C THR A 124 -11.27 -12.29 -1.30
N GLU A 125 -12.47 -12.82 -1.18
CA GLU A 125 -12.83 -13.73 -0.09
C GLU A 125 -11.87 -14.94 -0.02
N GLU A 126 -11.43 -15.43 -1.18
CA GLU A 126 -10.43 -16.50 -1.26
C GLU A 126 -9.08 -16.06 -0.66
N HIS A 127 -8.64 -14.85 -0.95
CA HIS A 127 -7.42 -14.31 -0.34
C HIS A 127 -7.57 -14.13 1.17
N PHE A 128 -8.72 -13.66 1.64
CA PHE A 128 -8.98 -13.49 3.09
C PHE A 128 -8.98 -14.84 3.80
N ARG A 129 -9.60 -15.86 3.22
CA ARG A 129 -9.55 -17.24 3.72
C ARG A 129 -8.11 -17.71 3.81
N ARG A 130 -7.35 -17.53 2.75
CA ARG A 130 -5.97 -18.02 2.65
C ARG A 130 -5.01 -17.35 3.64
N VAL A 131 -5.07 -16.03 3.81
CA VAL A 131 -4.25 -15.35 4.84
C VAL A 131 -4.63 -15.83 6.24
N THR A 132 -5.91 -16.12 6.49
CA THR A 132 -6.39 -16.67 7.77
C THR A 132 -5.84 -18.08 8.01
N GLU A 133 -5.83 -18.94 7.00
CA GLU A 133 -5.30 -20.31 7.10
C GLU A 133 -3.78 -20.36 7.30
N LEU A 134 -3.05 -19.36 6.76
CA LEU A 134 -1.60 -19.26 6.88
C LEU A 134 -1.16 -18.70 8.24
N ALA A 135 -2.02 -17.93 8.91
CA ALA A 135 -1.73 -17.33 10.21
C ALA A 135 -1.97 -18.33 11.35
N GLY A 136 -0.98 -18.48 12.20
CA GLY A 136 -1.10 -19.29 13.41
C GLY A 136 -1.71 -18.55 14.59
N GLU A 137 -1.51 -17.24 14.66
CA GLU A 137 -2.00 -16.42 15.77
C GLU A 137 -2.89 -15.28 15.28
N ARG A 138 -2.43 -14.49 14.28
CA ARG A 138 -3.12 -13.28 13.85
C ARG A 138 -2.91 -12.96 12.38
N VAL A 139 -3.91 -12.32 11.79
CA VAL A 139 -3.75 -11.57 10.55
C VAL A 139 -3.84 -10.08 10.88
N VAL A 140 -2.94 -9.29 10.31
CA VAL A 140 -2.97 -7.83 10.35
C VAL A 140 -3.15 -7.33 8.93
N TYR A 141 -4.30 -6.76 8.65
CA TYR A 141 -4.63 -6.18 7.35
C TYR A 141 -4.82 -4.67 7.48
N ILE A 142 -4.14 -3.91 6.64
CA ILE A 142 -4.32 -2.46 6.54
C ILE A 142 -4.86 -2.17 5.15
N GLY A 143 -6.08 -1.69 5.07
CA GLY A 143 -6.76 -1.44 3.81
C GLY A 143 -7.43 -0.08 3.73
N TRP A 144 -7.94 0.25 2.54
CA TRP A 144 -8.64 1.48 2.30
C TRP A 144 -10.05 1.43 2.90
N ALA A 145 -10.38 2.41 3.75
CA ALA A 145 -11.69 2.56 4.40
C ALA A 145 -12.46 3.78 3.86
N GLY A 146 -11.98 4.38 2.80
CA GLY A 146 -12.57 5.56 2.20
C GLY A 146 -11.80 6.03 0.96
N ARG A 147 -12.05 7.27 0.57
CA ARG A 147 -11.40 7.88 -0.57
C ARG A 147 -9.97 8.27 -0.21
N LYS A 148 -9.09 8.14 -1.18
CA LYS A 148 -7.79 8.81 -1.19
C LYS A 148 -8.01 10.17 -1.86
N GLU A 149 -8.07 11.21 -1.06
CA GLU A 149 -8.43 12.56 -1.50
C GLU A 149 -7.16 13.39 -1.76
N SER A 150 -6.69 13.41 -3.02
CA SER A 150 -5.64 14.30 -3.49
C SER A 150 -6.26 15.64 -3.85
N GLU A 151 -5.83 16.73 -3.25
CA GLU A 151 -6.33 18.08 -3.55
C GLU A 151 -6.17 18.40 -5.04
N MET A 152 -5.03 18.07 -5.61
CA MET A 152 -4.75 18.28 -7.03
C MET A 152 -5.69 17.50 -7.94
N LEU A 153 -5.85 16.18 -7.71
CA LEU A 153 -6.69 15.33 -8.55
C LEU A 153 -8.17 15.64 -8.37
N TYR A 154 -8.59 15.99 -7.15
CA TYR A 154 -9.99 16.37 -6.90
C TYR A 154 -10.37 17.66 -7.61
N ALA A 155 -9.48 18.66 -7.63
CA ALA A 155 -9.71 19.87 -8.41
C ALA A 155 -9.87 19.59 -9.92
N ILE A 156 -9.16 18.59 -10.46
CA ILE A 156 -9.36 18.12 -11.83
C ILE A 156 -10.69 17.39 -11.98
N TYR A 157 -11.01 16.46 -11.07
CA TYR A 157 -12.25 15.69 -11.13
C TYR A 157 -13.48 16.61 -11.10
N GLU A 158 -13.49 17.60 -10.21
CA GLU A 158 -14.56 18.58 -10.10
C GLU A 158 -14.75 19.35 -11.41
N ARG A 159 -13.66 19.92 -11.98
CA ARG A 159 -13.72 20.67 -13.24
C ARG A 159 -14.13 19.81 -14.45
N CYS A 160 -13.84 18.52 -14.38
CA CYS A 160 -14.13 17.58 -15.45
C CYS A 160 -15.46 16.81 -15.27
N GLY A 161 -16.18 17.02 -14.19
CA GLY A 161 -17.37 16.23 -13.87
C GLY A 161 -17.08 14.74 -13.70
N ILE A 162 -15.85 14.38 -13.26
CA ILE A 162 -15.43 13.01 -13.08
C ILE A 162 -15.76 12.55 -11.66
N THR A 163 -16.46 11.44 -11.53
CA THR A 163 -16.62 10.76 -10.24
C THR A 163 -15.46 9.82 -10.02
N PRO A 164 -14.56 10.08 -9.05
CA PRO A 164 -13.41 9.24 -8.81
C PRO A 164 -13.80 7.85 -8.32
N LYS A 165 -13.06 6.84 -8.77
CA LYS A 165 -13.24 5.47 -8.26
C LYS A 165 -12.82 5.40 -6.80
N ILE A 166 -13.66 4.78 -5.98
CA ILE A 166 -13.36 4.52 -4.57
C ILE A 166 -12.71 3.13 -4.48
N PHE A 167 -11.49 3.07 -3.97
CA PHE A 167 -10.89 1.82 -3.55
C PHE A 167 -11.26 1.61 -2.08
N ASN A 168 -12.12 0.65 -1.82
CA ASN A 168 -12.68 0.40 -0.51
C ASN A 168 -12.76 -1.11 -0.28
N ASP A 169 -11.64 -1.69 0.11
CA ASP A 169 -11.47 -3.14 0.34
C ASP A 169 -11.84 -3.56 1.76
N VAL A 170 -11.76 -2.63 2.72
CA VAL A 170 -12.08 -2.89 4.13
C VAL A 170 -13.54 -3.35 4.34
N PRO A 171 -14.58 -2.71 3.78
CA PRO A 171 -15.94 -3.21 3.93
C PRO A 171 -16.14 -4.63 3.42
N VAL A 172 -15.50 -5.00 2.30
CA VAL A 172 -15.58 -6.36 1.75
C VAL A 172 -14.96 -7.38 2.71
N LEU A 173 -13.80 -7.05 3.31
CA LEU A 173 -13.17 -7.88 4.32
C LEU A 173 -14.06 -8.02 5.58
N LYS A 174 -14.60 -6.91 6.09
CA LYS A 174 -15.48 -6.93 7.28
C LYS A 174 -16.74 -7.76 7.06
N GLU A 175 -17.35 -7.66 5.89
CA GLU A 175 -18.51 -8.47 5.51
C GLU A 175 -18.15 -9.96 5.49
N TRP A 176 -17.00 -10.31 4.91
CA TRP A 176 -16.51 -11.69 4.88
C TRP A 176 -16.24 -12.21 6.30
N LEU A 177 -15.53 -11.46 7.15
CA LEU A 177 -15.26 -11.85 8.54
C LEU A 177 -16.57 -12.09 9.33
N ALA A 178 -17.57 -11.22 9.14
CA ALA A 178 -18.87 -11.37 9.75
C ALA A 178 -19.59 -12.64 9.27
N LYS A 179 -19.57 -12.95 7.98
CA LYS A 179 -20.12 -14.19 7.41
C LYS A 179 -19.45 -15.45 7.95
N GLN A 180 -18.15 -15.37 8.24
CA GLN A 180 -17.40 -16.50 8.81
C GLN A 180 -17.49 -16.57 10.35
N ASN A 181 -18.17 -15.64 11.01
CA ASN A 181 -18.22 -15.49 12.48
C ASN A 181 -16.82 -15.36 13.10
N ILE A 182 -15.87 -14.71 12.41
CA ILE A 182 -14.53 -14.45 12.89
C ILE A 182 -14.52 -13.10 13.62
N PRO A 183 -14.21 -13.07 14.94
CA PRO A 183 -14.09 -11.82 15.67
C PRO A 183 -12.85 -11.04 15.21
N TYR A 184 -12.97 -9.72 15.15
CA TYR A 184 -11.86 -8.86 14.75
C TYR A 184 -11.86 -7.55 15.53
N LYS A 185 -10.69 -6.94 15.66
CA LYS A 185 -10.52 -5.54 16.10
C LYS A 185 -10.37 -4.64 14.87
N THR A 186 -10.83 -3.40 14.98
CA THR A 186 -10.62 -2.38 13.94
C THR A 186 -10.04 -1.12 14.57
N ILE A 187 -9.05 -0.53 13.90
CA ILE A 187 -8.40 0.71 14.32
C ILE A 187 -8.37 1.65 13.12
N PRO A 188 -9.05 2.80 13.19
CA PRO A 188 -9.04 3.77 12.11
C PRO A 188 -7.65 4.41 11.98
N VAL A 189 -7.25 4.69 10.74
CA VAL A 189 -5.99 5.36 10.40
C VAL A 189 -6.31 6.50 9.44
N GLU A 190 -6.12 7.71 9.91
CA GLU A 190 -6.25 8.92 9.08
C GLU A 190 -4.88 9.60 8.98
N GLU A 191 -4.44 9.87 7.77
CA GLU A 191 -3.16 10.50 7.49
C GLU A 191 -3.30 11.54 6.38
N THR A 192 -2.40 12.51 6.42
CA THR A 192 -2.24 13.46 5.30
C THR A 192 -0.84 13.30 4.72
N TRP A 193 -0.79 12.78 3.50
CA TRP A 193 0.47 12.65 2.76
C TRP A 193 0.71 13.91 1.94
N VAL A 194 1.83 14.59 2.18
CA VAL A 194 2.22 15.77 1.40
C VAL A 194 3.29 15.36 0.39
N ARG A 195 3.03 15.65 -0.88
CA ARG A 195 3.97 15.37 -1.97
C ARG A 195 4.15 16.62 -2.82
N THR A 196 5.37 16.90 -3.21
CA THR A 196 5.69 18.01 -4.09
C THR A 196 6.21 17.47 -5.42
N TYR A 197 5.62 17.92 -6.50
CA TYR A 197 5.93 17.50 -7.86
C TYR A 197 6.50 18.68 -8.66
N ASP A 198 7.38 18.39 -9.61
CA ASP A 198 7.61 19.29 -10.71
C ASP A 198 6.37 19.36 -11.62
N ARG A 199 6.33 20.38 -12.47
CA ARG A 199 5.20 20.62 -13.37
C ARG A 199 4.90 19.42 -14.28
N ALA A 200 5.93 18.84 -14.89
CA ALA A 200 5.76 17.74 -15.84
C ALA A 200 5.18 16.49 -15.15
N LYS A 201 5.63 16.18 -13.93
CA LYS A 201 5.12 15.06 -13.16
C LYS A 201 3.67 15.28 -12.71
N ALA A 202 3.34 16.49 -12.25
CA ALA A 202 1.97 16.85 -11.87
C ALA A 202 1.00 16.72 -13.06
N GLU A 203 1.41 17.23 -14.22
CA GLU A 203 0.64 17.13 -15.46
C GLU A 203 0.41 15.68 -15.87
N ALA A 204 1.45 14.84 -15.85
CA ALA A 204 1.35 13.41 -16.16
C ALA A 204 0.37 12.68 -15.22
N LEU A 205 0.36 12.99 -13.92
CA LEU A 205 -0.58 12.41 -12.96
C LEU A 205 -2.03 12.85 -13.22
N CYS A 206 -2.25 14.11 -13.56
CA CYS A 206 -3.57 14.61 -13.93
C CYS A 206 -4.07 13.97 -15.22
N MET A 207 -3.20 13.81 -16.22
CA MET A 207 -3.54 13.18 -17.49
C MET A 207 -3.92 11.69 -17.30
N GLU A 208 -3.11 10.94 -16.52
CA GLU A 208 -3.42 9.55 -16.15
C GLU A 208 -4.81 9.45 -15.48
N ALA A 209 -5.12 10.37 -14.57
CA ALA A 209 -6.40 10.41 -13.88
C ALA A 209 -7.59 10.70 -14.81
N ILE A 210 -7.42 11.55 -15.82
CA ILE A 210 -8.43 11.85 -16.83
C ILE A 210 -8.65 10.65 -17.75
N GLU A 211 -7.57 10.03 -18.24
CA GLU A 211 -7.63 8.87 -19.14
C GLU A 211 -8.31 7.66 -18.50
N ASP A 212 -8.03 7.40 -17.22
CA ASP A 212 -8.65 6.31 -16.47
C ASP A 212 -10.17 6.49 -16.26
N ASN A 213 -10.66 7.74 -16.34
CA ASN A 213 -12.07 8.09 -16.13
C ASN A 213 -12.81 8.51 -17.42
N ALA A 214 -12.24 8.29 -18.59
CA ALA A 214 -12.86 8.38 -19.91
C ALA A 214 -13.29 9.80 -20.40
N SER A 215 -12.65 10.88 -19.97
CA SER A 215 -12.99 12.24 -20.42
C SER A 215 -11.84 12.94 -21.16
N GLY A 216 -11.67 12.66 -22.46
CA GLY A 216 -10.68 13.38 -23.30
C GLY A 216 -10.94 14.88 -23.47
N ALA A 217 -12.15 15.37 -23.13
CA ALA A 217 -12.52 16.79 -23.23
C ALA A 217 -11.82 17.67 -22.18
N CYS A 218 -11.35 17.10 -21.09
CA CYS A 218 -10.77 17.81 -19.94
C CYS A 218 -9.27 18.12 -20.04
N ILE A 219 -8.59 17.61 -21.02
CA ILE A 219 -7.12 17.79 -21.18
C ILE A 219 -6.73 19.28 -21.12
N LYS A 220 -7.53 20.14 -21.75
CA LYS A 220 -7.28 21.59 -21.82
C LYS A 220 -7.38 22.31 -20.45
N THR A 221 -7.97 21.66 -19.44
CA THR A 221 -8.15 22.26 -18.10
C THR A 221 -6.97 22.00 -17.16
N VAL A 222 -6.13 21.00 -17.49
CA VAL A 222 -5.00 20.58 -16.64
C VAL A 222 -3.98 21.69 -16.46
N ALA A 223 -3.47 22.25 -17.56
CA ALA A 223 -2.41 23.23 -17.49
C ALA A 223 -2.84 24.51 -16.72
N PRO A 224 -3.99 25.15 -17.02
CA PRO A 224 -4.45 26.32 -16.26
C PRO A 224 -4.69 26.04 -14.77
N LEU A 225 -5.16 24.82 -14.42
CA LEU A 225 -5.34 24.47 -13.02
C LEU A 225 -3.99 24.38 -12.29
N LEU A 226 -3.03 23.68 -12.88
CA LEU A 226 -1.70 23.53 -12.28
C LEU A 226 -0.98 24.89 -12.14
N ASP A 227 -1.25 25.85 -13.02
CA ASP A 227 -0.76 27.23 -12.88
C ASP A 227 -1.28 27.91 -11.61
N THR A 228 -2.54 27.64 -11.24
CA THR A 228 -3.11 28.20 -10.00
C THR A 228 -2.61 27.52 -8.73
N MET A 229 -2.06 26.31 -8.85
CA MET A 229 -1.56 25.50 -7.72
C MET A 229 -0.04 25.58 -7.54
N ALA A 230 0.65 26.18 -8.50
CA ALA A 230 2.11 26.28 -8.46
C ALA A 230 2.56 27.26 -7.36
N GLY A 231 3.50 26.81 -6.53
CA GLY A 231 4.18 27.65 -5.58
C GLY A 231 5.14 28.64 -6.24
N ALA A 232 5.76 29.50 -5.46
CA ALA A 232 6.73 30.49 -5.95
C ALA A 232 7.96 29.86 -6.66
N ASP A 233 8.26 28.60 -6.32
CA ASP A 233 9.31 27.78 -6.95
C ASP A 233 8.86 27.03 -8.20
N GLY A 234 7.61 27.25 -8.65
CA GLY A 234 7.00 26.57 -9.81
C GLY A 234 6.61 25.11 -9.54
N ARG A 235 6.77 24.60 -8.32
CA ARG A 235 6.38 23.23 -7.94
C ARG A 235 4.95 23.16 -7.45
N ILE A 236 4.33 22.01 -7.62
CA ILE A 236 2.96 21.73 -7.17
C ILE A 236 3.01 20.85 -5.93
N THR A 237 2.47 21.36 -4.82
CA THR A 237 2.30 20.58 -3.59
C THR A 237 0.91 20.01 -3.55
N ASP A 238 0.82 18.67 -3.50
CA ASP A 238 -0.42 17.93 -3.37
C ASP A 238 -0.55 17.38 -1.95
N ARG A 239 -1.64 17.70 -1.29
CA ARG A 239 -2.03 17.09 -0.02
C ARG A 239 -3.04 15.98 -0.29
N MET A 240 -2.71 14.80 0.19
CA MET A 240 -3.59 13.64 0.04
C MET A 240 -4.11 13.20 1.40
N HIS A 241 -5.39 13.43 1.65
CA HIS A 241 -6.07 12.88 2.82
C HIS A 241 -6.42 11.42 2.57
N VAL A 242 -5.97 10.54 3.43
CA VAL A 242 -6.19 9.11 3.29
C VAL A 242 -6.88 8.55 4.52
N LYS A 243 -7.90 7.73 4.29
CA LYS A 243 -8.62 6.98 5.32
C LYS A 243 -8.40 5.50 5.08
N MET A 244 -7.81 4.87 6.08
CA MET A 244 -7.55 3.44 6.10
C MET A 244 -8.04 2.87 7.44
N GLU A 245 -8.12 1.56 7.50
CA GLU A 245 -8.33 0.87 8.76
C GLU A 245 -7.36 -0.30 8.89
N MET A 246 -6.89 -0.53 10.10
CA MET A 246 -6.24 -1.78 10.47
C MET A 246 -7.31 -2.73 10.98
N ILE A 247 -7.37 -3.91 10.39
CA ILE A 247 -8.23 -5.01 10.79
C ILE A 247 -7.33 -6.12 11.33
N ILE A 248 -7.61 -6.59 12.55
CA ILE A 248 -6.81 -7.59 13.24
C ILE A 248 -7.74 -8.73 13.66
N TRP A 249 -7.47 -9.93 13.17
CA TRP A 249 -8.24 -11.13 13.53
C TRP A 249 -7.36 -12.34 13.74
#